data_5e1d4462444b5b6b449d32bb5efeb3dc
#
_entry.id   5e1d4462444b5b6b449d32bb5efeb3dc
#
_cell.length_a   1.000
_cell.length_b   1.000
_cell.length_c   1.000
_cell.angle_alpha   90.00
_cell.angle_beta   90.00
_cell.angle_gamma   90.00
#
_symmetry.space_group_name_H-M   'P 1'
#
loop_
_entity.id
_entity.type
_entity.pdbx_description
1 polymer ?
#
loop_
_entity_poly.entity_id
_entity_poly.type
_entity_poly.pdbx_seq_one_letter_code
_entity_poly.pdbx_strand_id
1 'polypeptide(L)'
;RVVGDSSEVIGDYDLVLITGKDLEHVWEQNECRSKEIREITIQFSSDLFFKSFINKNQFDSIRRMLDKAQKGLCFPMSAILKIYPLLDTLASEKQGFYAVIKFMTILYELSLFEEEARTLSSSSFAKIDVHSDSRRVQKVQEYINLHYQEEIRLGQLASMVGMTDVSFSRFFKLRTGKNLSDYIIDIRLGFASRLLVDSTMSIAEICYE
;
A
#
# COMPACT_ATOMS: atom_id res chain seq x y z
N ARG A 1 0.27 1.75 -15.51
CA ARG A 1 0.31 1.12 -14.18
C ARG A 1 -0.93 1.46 -13.38
N VAL A 2 -1.54 0.45 -12.79
CA VAL A 2 -2.62 0.60 -11.79
C VAL A 2 -2.13 0.02 -10.48
N VAL A 3 -2.31 0.76 -9.38
CA VAL A 3 -1.98 0.32 -8.00
C VAL A 3 -3.09 0.81 -7.07
N GLY A 4 -3.94 -0.08 -6.59
CA GLY A 4 -5.13 0.27 -5.84
C GLY A 4 -6.07 1.20 -6.65
N ASP A 5 -6.29 2.40 -6.13
CA ASP A 5 -7.10 3.46 -6.78
C ASP A 5 -6.28 4.46 -7.63
N SER A 6 -4.98 4.21 -7.80
CA SER A 6 -4.10 5.03 -8.65
C SER A 6 -3.94 4.38 -10.02
N SER A 7 -4.28 5.13 -11.09
CA SER A 7 -4.02 4.74 -12.47
C SER A 7 -3.18 5.81 -13.16
N GLU A 8 -2.01 5.44 -13.67
CA GLU A 8 -1.04 6.38 -14.22
C GLU A 8 -0.32 5.82 -15.45
N VAL A 9 -0.08 6.69 -16.43
CA VAL A 9 0.87 6.40 -17.50
C VAL A 9 2.27 6.62 -16.96
N ILE A 10 3.12 5.61 -17.08
CA ILE A 10 4.52 5.65 -16.62
C ILE A 10 5.46 5.85 -17.80
N GLY A 11 6.62 6.44 -17.53
CA GLY A 11 7.69 6.62 -18.51
C GLY A 11 8.56 5.37 -18.67
N ASP A 12 9.77 5.57 -19.17
CA ASP A 12 10.72 4.49 -19.48
C ASP A 12 11.19 3.70 -18.25
N TYR A 13 11.14 4.30 -17.07
CA TYR A 13 11.55 3.67 -15.82
C TYR A 13 10.50 3.85 -14.76
N ASP A 14 10.20 2.77 -14.06
CA ASP A 14 9.29 2.76 -12.93
C ASP A 14 9.80 1.80 -11.85
N LEU A 15 9.68 2.20 -10.59
CA LEU A 15 10.04 1.38 -9.45
C LEU A 15 9.01 1.56 -8.37
N VAL A 16 8.35 0.47 -8.01
CA VAL A 16 7.34 0.46 -6.96
C VAL A 16 7.64 -0.63 -5.96
N LEU A 17 7.54 -0.28 -4.68
CA LEU A 17 7.55 -1.22 -3.57
C LEU A 17 6.13 -1.36 -3.03
N ILE A 18 5.64 -2.61 -2.96
CA ILE A 18 4.31 -2.95 -2.45
C ILE A 18 4.47 -3.99 -1.34
N THR A 19 3.95 -3.68 -0.16
CA THR A 19 3.91 -4.59 0.99
C THR A 19 2.48 -4.91 1.44
N GLY A 20 1.49 -4.19 0.92
CA GLY A 20 0.07 -4.47 1.18
C GLY A 20 -0.37 -5.79 0.56
N LYS A 21 -0.79 -6.75 1.37
CA LYS A 21 -1.13 -8.12 0.93
C LYS A 21 -2.26 -8.19 -0.09
N ASP A 22 -3.22 -7.27 0.01
CA ASP A 22 -4.42 -7.27 -0.83
C ASP A 22 -4.47 -6.02 -1.73
N LEU A 23 -3.34 -5.32 -1.90
CA LEU A 23 -3.26 -4.18 -2.80
C LEU A 23 -3.16 -4.68 -4.24
N GLU A 24 -4.25 -4.55 -4.97
CA GLU A 24 -4.30 -4.89 -6.39
C GLU A 24 -3.33 -4.01 -7.18
N HIS A 25 -2.57 -4.62 -8.05
CA HIS A 25 -1.59 -3.91 -8.88
C HIS A 25 -1.38 -4.62 -10.21
N VAL A 26 -1.24 -3.83 -11.27
CA VAL A 26 -0.96 -4.32 -12.62
C VAL A 26 -0.14 -3.31 -13.42
N TRP A 27 0.76 -3.80 -14.26
CA TRP A 27 1.44 -3.03 -15.30
C TRP A 27 0.91 -3.49 -16.64
N GLU A 28 0.31 -2.57 -17.38
CA GLU A 28 -0.25 -2.81 -18.71
C GLU A 28 0.58 -2.09 -19.76
N GLN A 29 0.73 -2.70 -20.93
CA GLN A 29 1.52 -2.14 -22.01
C GLN A 29 0.84 -0.95 -22.67
N ASN A 30 -0.50 -0.87 -22.62
CA ASN A 30 -1.33 0.18 -23.21
C ASN A 30 -0.80 0.67 -24.58
N GLU A 31 -0.38 1.93 -24.68
CA GLU A 31 0.14 2.52 -25.92
C GLU A 31 1.65 2.32 -26.15
N CYS A 32 2.32 1.63 -25.24
CA CYS A 32 3.75 1.36 -25.35
C CYS A 32 4.02 0.49 -26.60
N ARG A 33 4.83 1.02 -27.52
CA ARG A 33 5.24 0.31 -28.76
C ARG A 33 6.61 -0.35 -28.65
N SER A 34 7.26 -0.28 -27.49
CA SER A 34 8.55 -0.91 -27.30
C SER A 34 8.42 -2.44 -27.40
N LYS A 35 9.33 -3.04 -28.16
CA LYS A 35 9.45 -4.51 -28.26
C LYS A 35 10.32 -5.11 -27.15
N GLU A 36 11.07 -4.26 -26.45
CA GLU A 36 12.02 -4.65 -25.41
C GLU A 36 11.60 -4.01 -24.11
N ILE A 37 10.71 -4.68 -23.37
CA ILE A 37 10.36 -4.32 -22.00
C ILE A 37 11.11 -5.26 -21.08
N ARG A 38 11.89 -4.70 -20.16
CA ARG A 38 12.55 -5.46 -19.11
C ARG A 38 11.85 -5.22 -17.78
N GLU A 39 11.38 -6.29 -17.19
CA GLU A 39 10.77 -6.29 -15.84
C GLU A 39 11.64 -7.09 -14.88
N ILE A 40 11.81 -6.56 -13.67
CA ILE A 40 12.45 -7.26 -12.55
C ILE A 40 11.47 -7.24 -11.39
N THR A 41 10.85 -8.39 -11.10
CA THR A 41 9.94 -8.54 -9.96
C THR A 41 10.62 -9.34 -8.85
N ILE A 42 10.65 -8.77 -7.64
CA ILE A 42 11.15 -9.42 -6.43
C ILE A 42 9.99 -9.66 -5.50
N GLN A 43 9.67 -10.92 -5.27
CA GLN A 43 8.65 -11.32 -4.29
C GLN A 43 9.35 -11.81 -3.02
N PHE A 44 8.93 -11.30 -1.89
CA PHE A 44 9.46 -11.70 -0.59
C PHE A 44 8.35 -11.83 0.46
N SER A 45 8.56 -12.74 1.40
CA SER A 45 7.64 -12.92 2.51
C SER A 45 7.82 -11.82 3.55
N SER A 46 6.74 -11.39 4.18
CA SER A 46 6.78 -10.51 5.36
C SER A 46 7.57 -11.12 6.53
N ASP A 47 7.75 -12.45 6.53
CA ASP A 47 8.49 -13.19 7.55
C ASP A 47 9.98 -13.35 7.21
N LEU A 48 10.43 -12.84 6.06
CA LEU A 48 11.83 -12.90 5.65
C LEU A 48 12.77 -12.33 6.71
N PHE A 49 12.30 -11.30 7.42
CA PHE A 49 13.03 -10.71 8.52
C PHE A 49 12.35 -11.07 9.84
N PHE A 50 13.02 -11.81 10.69
CA PHE A 50 12.52 -12.08 12.05
C PHE A 50 12.11 -10.76 12.73
N LYS A 51 10.93 -10.73 13.34
CA LYS A 51 10.41 -9.53 14.03
C LYS A 51 11.41 -8.94 15.02
N SER A 52 12.14 -9.80 15.73
CA SER A 52 13.18 -9.37 16.67
C SER A 52 14.38 -8.70 15.99
N PHE A 53 14.64 -9.01 14.73
CA PHE A 53 15.74 -8.43 13.95
C PHE A 53 15.32 -7.08 13.35
N ILE A 54 14.22 -7.05 12.59
CA ILE A 54 13.74 -5.83 11.91
C ILE A 54 13.34 -4.72 12.88
N ASN A 55 13.00 -5.06 14.13
CA ASN A 55 12.62 -4.10 15.17
C ASN A 55 13.83 -3.45 15.89
N LYS A 56 15.06 -3.73 15.48
CA LYS A 56 16.22 -3.00 15.98
C LYS A 56 16.29 -1.59 15.38
N ASN A 57 16.78 -0.63 16.15
CA ASN A 57 16.86 0.78 15.73
C ASN A 57 17.61 1.00 14.41
N GLN A 58 18.56 0.12 14.09
CA GLN A 58 19.32 0.16 12.83
C GLN A 58 18.45 -0.04 11.58
N PHE A 59 17.25 -0.58 11.73
CA PHE A 59 16.30 -0.86 10.66
C PHE A 59 15.09 0.09 10.64
N ASP A 60 15.12 1.16 11.44
CA ASP A 60 13.99 2.08 11.56
C ASP A 60 13.59 2.73 10.23
N SER A 61 14.54 3.12 9.39
CA SER A 61 14.28 3.68 8.07
C SER A 61 13.61 2.65 7.14
N ILE A 62 14.13 1.42 7.11
CA ILE A 62 13.56 0.33 6.32
C ILE A 62 12.13 0.04 6.79
N ARG A 63 11.91 -0.04 8.10
CA ARG A 63 10.58 -0.33 8.68
C ARG A 63 9.55 0.74 8.30
N ARG A 64 9.90 2.04 8.45
CA ARG A 64 9.02 3.14 8.03
C ARG A 64 8.68 3.09 6.55
N MET A 65 9.68 2.83 5.70
CA MET A 65 9.48 2.66 4.26
C MET A 65 8.54 1.48 3.96
N LEU A 66 8.75 0.31 4.59
CA LEU A 66 7.88 -0.87 4.40
C LEU A 66 6.44 -0.59 4.86
N ASP A 67 6.26 0.17 5.95
CA ASP A 67 4.94 0.57 6.43
C ASP A 67 4.24 1.51 5.44
N LYS A 68 4.95 2.49 4.86
CA LYS A 68 4.40 3.35 3.80
C LYS A 68 4.09 2.58 2.52
N ALA A 69 4.91 1.58 2.19
CA ALA A 69 4.76 0.74 1.01
C ALA A 69 3.50 -0.17 1.03
N GLN A 70 2.78 -0.24 2.15
CA GLN A 70 1.46 -0.90 2.19
C GLN A 70 0.46 -0.27 1.22
N LYS A 71 0.67 0.98 0.84
CA LYS A 71 -0.15 1.73 -0.13
C LYS A 71 0.48 1.81 -1.52
N GLY A 72 1.55 1.04 -1.75
CA GLY A 72 2.39 1.20 -2.93
C GLY A 72 3.23 2.49 -2.85
N LEU A 73 4.52 2.36 -2.91
CA LEU A 73 5.48 3.45 -2.82
C LEU A 73 6.29 3.53 -4.11
N CYS A 74 6.08 4.61 -4.87
CA CYS A 74 6.77 4.87 -6.13
C CYS A 74 8.00 5.72 -5.88
N PHE A 75 9.15 5.28 -6.36
CA PHE A 75 10.43 5.92 -6.13
C PHE A 75 10.83 6.86 -7.26
N PRO A 76 11.59 7.94 -6.96
CA PRO A 76 12.12 8.85 -7.96
C PRO A 76 13.24 8.20 -8.78
N MET A 77 13.56 8.79 -9.94
CA MET A 77 14.62 8.33 -10.85
C MET A 77 15.98 8.22 -10.16
N SER A 78 16.30 9.13 -9.23
CA SER A 78 17.53 9.10 -8.43
C SER A 78 17.68 7.80 -7.64
N ALA A 79 16.59 7.31 -7.04
CA ALA A 79 16.58 6.03 -6.34
C ALA A 79 16.75 4.86 -7.31
N ILE A 80 16.05 4.90 -8.46
CA ILE A 80 16.15 3.85 -9.50
C ILE A 80 17.59 3.69 -9.96
N LEU A 81 18.24 4.78 -10.35
CA LEU A 81 19.63 4.78 -10.80
C LEU A 81 20.60 4.27 -9.73
N LYS A 82 20.34 4.60 -8.47
CA LYS A 82 21.16 4.16 -7.33
C LYS A 82 21.14 2.65 -7.14
N ILE A 83 19.95 2.03 -7.23
CA ILE A 83 19.80 0.60 -6.91
C ILE A 83 19.85 -0.30 -8.14
N TYR A 84 19.76 0.23 -9.35
CA TYR A 84 19.71 -0.56 -10.58
C TYR A 84 20.87 -1.59 -10.67
N PRO A 85 22.14 -1.26 -10.38
CA PRO A 85 23.23 -2.24 -10.43
C PRO A 85 23.06 -3.40 -9.44
N LEU A 86 22.42 -3.15 -8.30
CA LEU A 86 22.14 -4.19 -7.30
C LEU A 86 20.98 -5.08 -7.76
N LEU A 87 19.92 -4.49 -8.32
CA LEU A 87 18.78 -5.23 -8.89
C LEU A 87 19.23 -6.10 -10.06
N ASP A 88 20.01 -5.53 -10.98
CA ASP A 88 20.49 -6.22 -12.18
C ASP A 88 21.30 -7.48 -11.86
N THR A 89 22.09 -7.42 -10.80
CA THR A 89 22.94 -8.53 -10.37
C THR A 89 22.30 -9.45 -9.33
N LEU A 90 21.15 -9.10 -8.77
CA LEU A 90 20.48 -9.91 -7.74
C LEU A 90 20.00 -11.25 -8.31
N ALA A 91 19.38 -11.25 -9.50
CA ALA A 91 18.85 -12.46 -10.13
C ALA A 91 19.94 -13.47 -10.51
N SER A 92 21.18 -13.01 -10.73
CA SER A 92 22.33 -13.87 -11.05
C SER A 92 23.12 -14.34 -9.83
N GLU A 93 22.75 -13.88 -8.62
CA GLU A 93 23.43 -14.27 -7.40
C GLU A 93 23.12 -15.73 -7.04
N LYS A 94 24.16 -16.57 -7.08
CA LYS A 94 24.02 -18.01 -6.84
C LYS A 94 24.08 -18.39 -5.35
N GLN A 95 24.61 -17.49 -4.52
CA GLN A 95 24.78 -17.77 -3.09
C GLN A 95 23.65 -17.06 -2.32
N GLY A 96 22.73 -17.85 -1.76
CA GLY A 96 21.53 -17.34 -1.09
C GLY A 96 21.82 -16.32 0.02
N PHE A 97 22.92 -16.49 0.77
CA PHE A 97 23.34 -15.53 1.78
C PHE A 97 23.65 -14.15 1.16
N TYR A 98 24.43 -14.10 0.09
CA TYR A 98 24.76 -12.85 -0.58
C TYR A 98 23.56 -12.23 -1.27
N ALA A 99 22.63 -13.05 -1.79
CA ALA A 99 21.36 -12.55 -2.32
C ALA A 99 20.55 -11.82 -1.23
N VAL A 100 20.46 -12.38 -0.02
CA VAL A 100 19.79 -11.72 1.12
C VAL A 100 20.50 -10.43 1.50
N ILE A 101 21.83 -10.42 1.62
CA ILE A 101 22.57 -9.18 1.94
C ILE A 101 22.36 -8.12 0.86
N LYS A 102 22.42 -8.49 -0.41
CA LYS A 102 22.18 -7.59 -1.53
C LYS A 102 20.76 -7.02 -1.50
N PHE A 103 19.78 -7.86 -1.22
CA PHE A 103 18.39 -7.42 -1.07
C PHE A 103 18.21 -6.47 0.13
N MET A 104 18.83 -6.77 1.27
CA MET A 104 18.85 -5.86 2.43
C MET A 104 19.48 -4.50 2.09
N THR A 105 20.55 -4.52 1.30
CA THR A 105 21.20 -3.30 0.83
C THR A 105 20.25 -2.49 -0.06
N ILE A 106 19.53 -3.16 -0.98
CA ILE A 106 18.50 -2.50 -1.82
C ILE A 106 17.44 -1.85 -0.95
N LEU A 107 16.90 -2.55 0.05
CA LEU A 107 15.89 -2.00 0.94
C LEU A 107 16.42 -0.81 1.74
N TYR A 108 17.65 -0.88 2.21
CA TYR A 108 18.28 0.22 2.94
C TYR A 108 18.48 1.44 2.03
N GLU A 109 19.05 1.27 0.84
CA GLU A 109 19.25 2.35 -0.11
C GLU A 109 17.92 3.00 -0.51
N LEU A 110 16.88 2.22 -0.76
CA LEU A 110 15.53 2.73 -1.01
C LEU A 110 14.96 3.51 0.17
N SER A 111 15.24 3.06 1.40
CA SER A 111 14.74 3.73 2.60
C SER A 111 15.30 5.14 2.79
N LEU A 112 16.43 5.46 2.16
CA LEU A 112 17.00 6.81 2.17
C LEU A 112 16.21 7.79 1.28
N PHE A 113 15.40 7.28 0.35
CA PHE A 113 14.52 8.06 -0.53
C PHE A 113 13.06 8.03 -0.07
N GLU A 114 12.77 7.58 1.15
CA GLU A 114 11.41 7.42 1.67
C GLU A 114 10.59 8.72 1.62
N GLU A 115 11.21 9.87 1.89
CA GLU A 115 10.55 11.18 1.87
C GLU A 115 10.30 11.70 0.45
N GLU A 116 11.15 11.33 -0.51
CA GLU A 116 11.00 11.69 -1.92
C GLU A 116 10.05 10.75 -2.66
N ALA A 117 9.82 9.56 -2.10
CA ALA A 117 8.96 8.56 -2.70
C ALA A 117 7.48 8.92 -2.52
N ARG A 118 6.70 8.70 -3.57
CA ARG A 118 5.27 9.04 -3.62
C ARG A 118 4.41 7.82 -3.32
N THR A 119 3.48 7.98 -2.38
CA THR A 119 2.46 6.98 -2.11
C THR A 119 1.44 6.94 -3.25
N LEU A 120 1.10 5.75 -3.73
CA LEU A 120 0.22 5.55 -4.88
C LEU A 120 -1.25 5.44 -4.48
N SER A 121 -1.57 4.48 -3.62
CA SER A 121 -2.96 4.23 -3.25
C SER A 121 -3.41 5.03 -2.03
N SER A 122 -4.70 5.33 -1.97
CA SER A 122 -5.31 5.92 -0.78
C SER A 122 -5.32 4.94 0.39
N SER A 123 -5.56 5.45 1.60
CA SER A 123 -5.64 4.62 2.82
C SER A 123 -6.75 3.59 2.79
N SER A 124 -7.73 3.73 1.89
CA SER A 124 -8.89 2.88 1.77
C SER A 124 -8.59 1.51 1.16
N PHE A 125 -7.55 1.43 0.33
CA PHE A 125 -7.19 0.21 -0.41
C PHE A 125 -6.04 -0.56 0.24
N ALA A 126 -5.25 0.08 1.09
CA ALA A 126 -4.22 -0.60 1.85
C ALA A 126 -4.80 -1.18 3.14
N LYS A 127 -5.00 -2.49 3.21
CA LYS A 127 -5.28 -3.16 4.49
C LYS A 127 -4.05 -3.04 5.38
N ILE A 128 -4.15 -2.21 6.40
CA ILE A 128 -3.07 -2.03 7.37
C ILE A 128 -3.05 -3.24 8.30
N ASP A 129 -2.03 -4.08 8.18
CA ASP A 129 -1.74 -5.15 9.13
C ASP A 129 -1.27 -4.52 10.45
N VAL A 130 -2.18 -4.24 11.38
CA VAL A 130 -1.88 -3.72 12.70
C VAL A 130 -1.94 -4.84 13.72
N HIS A 131 -0.83 -5.09 14.42
CA HIS A 131 -0.69 -6.10 15.46
C HIS A 131 -1.76 -6.05 16.56
N SER A 132 -2.26 -7.19 16.94
CA SER A 132 -3.01 -7.68 18.12
C SER A 132 -4.26 -6.93 18.65
N ASP A 133 -4.39 -5.62 18.57
CA ASP A 133 -5.68 -4.91 18.64
C ASP A 133 -6.38 -4.94 17.26
N SER A 134 -5.75 -5.56 16.28
CA SER A 134 -6.11 -5.53 14.87
C SER A 134 -7.41 -6.26 14.55
N ARG A 135 -7.81 -7.27 15.33
CA ARG A 135 -9.11 -7.95 15.08
C ARG A 135 -10.29 -7.01 15.18
N ARG A 136 -10.26 -6.04 16.10
CA ARG A 136 -11.33 -5.05 16.26
C ARG A 136 -11.34 -4.05 15.11
N VAL A 137 -10.16 -3.50 14.76
CA VAL A 137 -10.03 -2.58 13.63
C VAL A 137 -10.36 -3.29 12.33
N GLN A 138 -9.82 -4.47 12.11
CA GLN A 138 -10.09 -5.28 10.92
C GLN A 138 -11.59 -5.56 10.75
N LYS A 139 -12.26 -5.99 11.83
CA LYS A 139 -13.71 -6.24 11.80
C LYS A 139 -14.50 -4.99 11.41
N VAL A 140 -14.07 -3.81 11.90
CA VAL A 140 -14.70 -2.54 11.54
C VAL A 140 -14.43 -2.17 10.09
N GLN A 141 -13.20 -2.33 9.62
CA GLN A 141 -12.82 -2.04 8.24
C GLN A 141 -13.54 -2.95 7.25
N GLU A 142 -13.61 -4.25 7.53
CA GLU A 142 -14.36 -5.21 6.72
C GLU A 142 -15.85 -4.82 6.66
N TYR A 143 -16.43 -4.43 7.79
CA TYR A 143 -17.83 -3.97 7.82
C TYR A 143 -18.01 -2.71 6.95
N ILE A 144 -17.13 -1.71 7.08
CA ILE A 144 -17.22 -0.48 6.28
C ILE A 144 -17.07 -0.79 4.79
N ASN A 145 -16.13 -1.65 4.41
CA ASN A 145 -15.91 -2.04 3.01
C ASN A 145 -17.11 -2.79 2.39
N LEU A 146 -17.87 -3.54 3.19
CA LEU A 146 -19.06 -4.25 2.73
C LEU A 146 -20.31 -3.36 2.67
N HIS A 147 -20.36 -2.30 3.50
CA HIS A 147 -21.55 -1.46 3.68
C HIS A 147 -21.32 0.01 3.35
N TYR A 148 -20.25 0.35 2.59
CA TYR A 148 -19.88 1.75 2.32
C TYR A 148 -20.97 2.57 1.61
N GLN A 149 -21.85 1.91 0.87
CA GLN A 149 -23.01 2.54 0.20
C GLN A 149 -24.12 2.91 1.18
N GLU A 150 -24.16 2.31 2.35
CA GLU A 150 -25.22 2.49 3.36
C GLU A 150 -24.86 3.60 4.36
N GLU A 151 -25.84 3.98 5.20
CA GLU A 151 -25.58 4.86 6.34
C GLU A 151 -24.83 4.09 7.44
N ILE A 152 -23.58 4.41 7.67
CA ILE A 152 -22.74 3.80 8.72
C ILE A 152 -22.71 4.73 9.94
N ARG A 153 -23.21 4.25 11.08
CA ARG A 153 -23.28 5.02 12.33
C ARG A 153 -22.16 4.64 13.29
N LEU A 154 -21.58 5.65 13.95
CA LEU A 154 -20.51 5.47 14.93
C LEU A 154 -20.87 4.44 16.01
N GLY A 155 -22.06 4.58 16.61
CA GLY A 155 -22.54 3.71 17.69
C GLY A 155 -22.68 2.25 17.27
N GLN A 156 -23.03 1.98 16.01
CA GLN A 156 -23.10 0.64 15.46
C GLN A 156 -21.72 -0.03 15.45
N LEU A 157 -20.72 0.67 14.95
CA LEU A 157 -19.34 0.16 14.89
C LEU A 157 -18.74 0.04 16.29
N ALA A 158 -19.00 0.99 17.18
CA ALA A 158 -18.58 0.94 18.57
C ALA A 158 -19.14 -0.30 19.28
N SER A 159 -20.44 -0.57 19.12
CA SER A 159 -21.12 -1.74 19.69
C SER A 159 -20.55 -3.05 19.14
N MET A 160 -20.23 -3.10 17.83
CA MET A 160 -19.65 -4.29 17.17
C MET A 160 -18.33 -4.73 17.79
N VAL A 161 -17.55 -3.78 18.34
CA VAL A 161 -16.24 -4.05 18.96
C VAL A 161 -16.26 -3.93 20.49
N GLY A 162 -17.46 -3.78 21.08
CA GLY A 162 -17.67 -3.72 22.54
C GLY A 162 -17.10 -2.45 23.17
N MET A 163 -17.22 -1.30 22.52
CA MET A 163 -16.74 0.00 22.97
C MET A 163 -17.87 1.02 23.08
N THR A 164 -17.66 2.06 23.89
CA THR A 164 -18.50 3.26 23.85
C THR A 164 -18.10 4.12 22.65
N ASP A 165 -19.01 4.97 22.16
CA ASP A 165 -18.79 5.85 21.02
C ASP A 165 -17.52 6.71 21.14
N VAL A 166 -17.31 7.29 22.34
CA VAL A 166 -16.14 8.12 22.63
C VAL A 166 -14.85 7.30 22.62
N SER A 167 -14.87 6.12 23.24
CA SER A 167 -13.71 5.24 23.26
C SER A 167 -13.37 4.72 21.87
N PHE A 168 -14.40 4.33 21.11
CA PHE A 168 -14.24 3.88 19.74
C PHE A 168 -13.69 4.98 18.82
N SER A 169 -14.21 6.19 18.88
CA SER A 169 -13.72 7.30 18.07
C SER A 169 -12.23 7.58 18.29
N ARG A 170 -11.77 7.59 19.56
CA ARG A 170 -10.34 7.74 19.88
C ARG A 170 -9.52 6.56 19.43
N PHE A 171 -10.00 5.34 19.70
CA PHE A 171 -9.37 4.08 19.30
C PHE A 171 -9.19 4.02 17.78
N PHE A 172 -10.26 4.28 17.02
CA PHE A 172 -10.25 4.21 15.57
C PHE A 172 -9.27 5.22 14.96
N LYS A 173 -9.33 6.50 15.42
CA LYS A 173 -8.40 7.54 14.98
C LYS A 173 -6.94 7.19 15.30
N LEU A 174 -6.67 6.64 16.48
CA LEU A 174 -5.31 6.23 16.87
C LEU A 174 -4.78 5.10 15.98
N ARG A 175 -5.63 4.17 15.57
CA ARG A 175 -5.25 2.99 14.80
C ARG A 175 -5.22 3.21 13.29
N THR A 176 -6.09 4.07 12.76
CA THR A 176 -6.20 4.33 11.31
C THR A 176 -5.56 5.66 10.88
N GLY A 177 -5.19 6.51 11.83
CA GLY A 177 -4.69 7.86 11.58
C GLY A 177 -5.79 8.86 11.17
N LYS A 178 -7.03 8.42 10.94
CA LYS A 178 -8.16 9.23 10.47
C LYS A 178 -9.37 9.08 11.38
N ASN A 179 -10.23 10.11 11.44
CA ASN A 179 -11.54 9.93 12.05
C ASN A 179 -12.42 9.03 11.16
N LEU A 180 -13.53 8.52 11.73
CA LEU A 180 -14.39 7.58 11.04
C LEU A 180 -15.02 8.17 9.77
N SER A 181 -15.46 9.43 9.83
CA SER A 181 -16.13 10.08 8.70
C SER A 181 -15.17 10.26 7.53
N ASP A 182 -13.95 10.76 7.78
CA ASP A 182 -12.92 10.90 6.74
C ASP A 182 -12.54 9.54 6.15
N TYR A 183 -12.46 8.51 6.99
CA TYR A 183 -12.15 7.16 6.54
C TYR A 183 -13.23 6.59 5.59
N ILE A 184 -14.53 6.77 5.92
CA ILE A 184 -15.65 6.35 5.06
C ILE A 184 -15.65 7.14 3.75
N ILE A 185 -15.41 8.46 3.82
CA ILE A 185 -15.31 9.31 2.62
C ILE A 185 -14.20 8.81 1.69
N ASP A 186 -13.03 8.48 2.22
CA ASP A 186 -11.92 7.94 1.41
C ASP A 186 -12.32 6.65 0.69
N ILE A 187 -12.98 5.73 1.40
CA ILE A 187 -13.47 4.48 0.80
C ILE A 187 -14.43 4.76 -0.35
N ARG A 188 -15.42 5.62 -0.11
CA ARG A 188 -16.42 6.00 -1.13
C ARG A 188 -15.78 6.65 -2.34
N LEU A 189 -14.85 7.58 -2.12
CA LEU A 189 -14.11 8.24 -3.20
C LEU A 189 -13.24 7.26 -3.98
N GLY A 190 -12.62 6.30 -3.30
CA GLY A 190 -11.85 5.26 -3.97
C GLY A 190 -12.72 4.38 -4.89
N PHE A 191 -13.89 3.95 -4.44
CA PHE A 191 -14.84 3.21 -5.28
C PHE A 191 -15.37 4.06 -6.44
N ALA A 192 -15.74 5.33 -6.17
CA ALA A 192 -16.17 6.26 -7.21
C ALA A 192 -15.08 6.46 -8.28
N SER A 193 -13.81 6.58 -7.88
CA SER A 193 -12.68 6.71 -8.81
C SER A 193 -12.53 5.48 -9.71
N ARG A 194 -12.72 4.27 -9.16
CA ARG A 194 -12.73 3.03 -9.97
C ARG A 194 -13.88 3.04 -10.99
N LEU A 195 -15.09 3.36 -10.56
CA LEU A 195 -16.24 3.40 -11.47
C LEU A 195 -16.05 4.42 -12.60
N LEU A 196 -15.37 5.55 -12.34
CA LEU A 196 -15.03 6.53 -13.37
C LEU A 196 -14.06 5.99 -14.42
N VAL A 197 -13.17 5.08 -14.03
CA VAL A 197 -12.17 4.47 -14.95
C VAL A 197 -12.73 3.23 -15.63
N ASP A 198 -13.43 2.38 -14.89
CA ASP A 198 -13.77 1.01 -15.33
C ASP A 198 -15.20 0.90 -15.87
N SER A 199 -16.00 1.98 -15.84
CA SER A 199 -17.39 1.96 -16.31
C SER A 199 -17.72 3.12 -17.26
N THR A 200 -18.85 2.99 -17.93
CA THR A 200 -19.43 4.07 -18.78
C THR A 200 -20.43 4.94 -18.04
N MET A 201 -20.49 4.83 -16.72
CA MET A 201 -21.43 5.56 -15.87
C MET A 201 -21.10 7.05 -15.84
N SER A 202 -22.12 7.88 -15.87
CA SER A 202 -21.96 9.31 -15.65
C SER A 202 -21.65 9.61 -14.17
N ILE A 203 -21.08 10.78 -13.88
CA ILE A 203 -20.80 11.22 -12.51
C ILE A 203 -22.06 11.19 -11.65
N ALA A 204 -23.22 11.56 -12.22
CA ALA A 204 -24.48 11.53 -11.50
C ALA A 204 -24.87 10.10 -11.10
N GLU A 205 -24.75 9.13 -11.99
CA GLU A 205 -25.00 7.72 -11.69
C GLU A 205 -24.06 7.19 -10.61
N ILE A 206 -22.76 7.50 -10.69
CA ILE A 206 -21.76 7.10 -9.68
C ILE A 206 -22.07 7.70 -8.31
N CYS A 207 -22.64 8.90 -8.22
CA CYS A 207 -23.02 9.50 -6.95
C CYS A 207 -24.22 8.82 -6.28
N TYR A 208 -25.00 8.04 -7.02
CA TYR A 208 -26.17 7.29 -6.50
C TYR A 208 -25.83 5.85 -6.13
N GLU A 209 -24.66 5.33 -6.58
CA GLU A 209 -24.12 4.03 -6.21
C GLU A 209 -23.35 4.10 -4.87
#